data_2a91232d6a51e0ac58e2c6d5de8fe9ee
#
_entry.id   2a91232d6a51e0ac58e2c6d5de8fe9ee
#
_cell.length_a   1.000
_cell.length_b   1.000
_cell.length_c   1.000
_cell.angle_alpha   90.00
_cell.angle_beta   90.00
_cell.angle_gamma   90.00
#
_symmetry.space_group_name_H-M   'P 1'
#
loop_
_entity.id
_entity.type
_entity.pdbx_description
1 polymer ?
#
loop_
_entity_poly.entity_id
_entity_poly.type
_entity_poly.pdbx_seq_one_letter_code
_entity_poly.pdbx_strand_id
1 'polypeptide(L)'
;LFYIDLWGVVHNGIKLHDKAITVLKKLKKMKKNFILLTNAPRPNETVKKFLEKMGMEKEIRDHVFTSGEASLNYLKKFHKKEKFFHIGPPRDFDLFNDFKNNQSKDLSESQYLLCTGLFDDQDQDLNYYKSLLEKQINKKMICTNPDLIVDRGDKRELCAGSVAMVFDKMGGEAIYFGKPYPEVYNQSIDNKDKKILSIGDNLNTDIKGANLLNYD
;
A
#
# COMPACT_ATOMS: atom_id res chain seq x y z
N LEU A 1 -9.48 18.52 6.46
CA LEU A 1 -9.38 17.10 6.14
C LEU A 1 -8.46 16.41 7.13
N PHE A 2 -8.77 15.15 7.47
CA PHE A 2 -7.89 14.31 8.28
C PHE A 2 -7.41 13.13 7.42
N TYR A 3 -6.12 12.89 7.35
CA TYR A 3 -5.57 11.59 6.97
C TYR A 3 -5.34 10.78 8.24
N ILE A 4 -5.89 9.60 8.28
CA ILE A 4 -5.81 8.73 9.46
C ILE A 4 -5.32 7.36 9.00
N ASP A 5 -4.20 6.91 9.56
CA ASP A 5 -3.71 5.57 9.29
C ASP A 5 -4.65 4.49 9.84
N LEU A 6 -4.59 3.31 9.24
CA LEU A 6 -5.40 2.17 9.67
C LEU A 6 -4.66 1.24 10.62
N TRP A 7 -3.52 0.70 10.18
CA TRP A 7 -2.78 -0.30 10.95
C TRP A 7 -2.01 0.36 12.10
N GLY A 8 -2.22 -0.10 13.32
CA GLY A 8 -1.64 0.51 14.52
C GLY A 8 -2.50 1.63 15.11
N VAL A 9 -3.27 2.35 14.31
CA VAL A 9 -4.10 3.48 14.72
C VAL A 9 -5.57 3.11 14.88
N VAL A 10 -6.18 2.51 13.86
CA VAL A 10 -7.61 2.15 13.87
C VAL A 10 -7.83 0.68 14.21
N HIS A 11 -6.89 -0.20 13.83
CA HIS A 11 -6.92 -1.63 14.16
C HIS A 11 -5.51 -2.20 14.29
N ASN A 12 -5.40 -3.38 14.89
CA ASN A 12 -4.14 -4.13 15.03
C ASN A 12 -4.07 -5.38 14.15
N GLY A 13 -4.88 -5.46 13.10
CA GLY A 13 -4.99 -6.62 12.22
C GLY A 13 -5.94 -7.72 12.70
N ILE A 14 -6.37 -7.69 13.96
CA ILE A 14 -7.26 -8.67 14.60
C ILE A 14 -8.58 -8.02 15.00
N LYS A 15 -8.53 -6.84 15.60
CA LYS A 15 -9.69 -6.10 16.10
C LYS A 15 -9.54 -4.61 15.90
N LEU A 16 -10.67 -3.93 15.86
CA LEU A 16 -10.75 -2.47 15.86
C LEU A 16 -10.42 -1.92 17.25
N HIS A 17 -9.84 -0.71 17.29
CA HIS A 17 -9.62 0.03 18.52
C HIS A 17 -10.86 0.88 18.84
N ASP A 18 -11.58 0.56 19.92
CA ASP A 18 -12.87 1.20 20.28
C ASP A 18 -12.77 2.74 20.38
N LYS A 19 -11.67 3.24 20.93
CA LYS A 19 -11.43 4.69 21.03
C LYS A 19 -11.29 5.35 19.67
N ALA A 20 -10.58 4.71 18.72
CA ALA A 20 -10.42 5.21 17.37
C ALA A 20 -11.79 5.24 16.65
N ILE A 21 -12.57 4.17 16.74
CA ILE A 21 -13.92 4.11 16.16
C ILE A 21 -14.81 5.21 16.75
N THR A 22 -14.75 5.44 18.05
CA THR A 22 -15.49 6.53 18.70
C THR A 22 -15.13 7.90 18.13
N VAL A 23 -13.81 8.15 17.89
CA VAL A 23 -13.33 9.40 17.27
C VAL A 23 -13.84 9.54 15.83
N LEU A 24 -13.75 8.47 15.02
CA LEU A 24 -14.23 8.48 13.63
C LEU A 24 -15.74 8.78 13.54
N LYS A 25 -16.55 8.16 14.41
CA LYS A 25 -17.99 8.47 14.54
C LYS A 25 -18.23 9.94 14.91
N LYS A 26 -17.43 10.48 15.83
CA LYS A 26 -17.52 11.89 16.24
C LYS A 26 -17.15 12.84 15.09
N LEU A 27 -16.06 12.56 14.36
CA LEU A 27 -15.66 13.34 13.17
C LEU A 27 -16.81 13.39 12.16
N LYS A 28 -17.42 12.22 11.88
CA LYS A 28 -18.56 12.14 10.98
C LYS A 28 -19.75 12.95 11.46
N LYS A 29 -20.15 12.81 12.75
CA LYS A 29 -21.23 13.60 13.34
C LYS A 29 -20.98 15.10 13.22
N MET A 30 -19.72 15.53 13.34
CA MET A 30 -19.28 16.91 13.18
C MET A 30 -19.11 17.33 11.71
N LYS A 31 -19.47 16.48 10.73
CA LYS A 31 -19.31 16.71 9.29
C LYS A 31 -17.85 17.05 8.90
N LYS A 32 -16.88 16.48 9.59
CA LYS A 32 -15.47 16.61 9.26
C LYS A 32 -15.06 15.54 8.23
N ASN A 33 -14.35 15.97 7.19
CA ASN A 33 -13.86 15.06 6.18
C ASN A 33 -12.63 14.32 6.69
N PHE A 34 -12.58 13.01 6.48
CA PHE A 34 -11.41 12.18 6.75
C PHE A 34 -11.22 11.12 5.66
N ILE A 35 -9.99 10.66 5.51
CA ILE A 35 -9.60 9.54 4.66
C ILE A 35 -8.82 8.57 5.54
N LEU A 36 -9.19 7.31 5.50
CA LEU A 36 -8.46 6.22 6.11
C LEU A 36 -7.37 5.78 5.11
N LEU A 37 -6.14 6.32 5.28
CA LEU A 37 -5.04 6.16 4.33
C LEU A 37 -4.10 5.06 4.78
N THR A 38 -3.96 4.00 3.97
CA THR A 38 -3.18 2.82 4.33
C THR A 38 -2.21 2.37 3.24
N ASN A 39 -1.07 1.81 3.66
CA ASN A 39 -0.09 1.18 2.76
C ASN A 39 -0.44 -0.27 2.39
N ALA A 40 -1.67 -0.71 2.65
CA ALA A 40 -2.13 -2.05 2.23
C ALA A 40 -2.02 -2.22 0.70
N PRO A 41 -1.31 -3.26 0.20
CA PRO A 41 -1.09 -3.49 -1.23
C PRO A 41 -2.33 -4.09 -1.93
N ARG A 42 -3.53 -3.74 -1.51
CA ARG A 42 -4.80 -4.32 -1.95
C ARG A 42 -5.76 -3.23 -2.44
N PRO A 43 -6.67 -3.52 -3.39
CA PRO A 43 -7.71 -2.57 -3.78
C PRO A 43 -8.56 -2.11 -2.60
N ASN A 44 -9.10 -0.90 -2.68
CA ASN A 44 -9.99 -0.32 -1.66
C ASN A 44 -11.09 -1.30 -1.22
N GLU A 45 -11.76 -1.96 -2.17
CA GLU A 45 -12.86 -2.87 -1.88
C GLU A 45 -12.44 -4.10 -1.08
N THR A 46 -11.23 -4.60 -1.28
CA THR A 46 -10.70 -5.72 -0.49
C THR A 46 -10.46 -5.31 0.96
N VAL A 47 -9.90 -4.13 1.18
CA VAL A 47 -9.67 -3.60 2.54
C VAL A 47 -11.00 -3.25 3.22
N LYS A 48 -11.97 -2.67 2.50
CA LYS A 48 -13.31 -2.42 3.03
C LYS A 48 -13.99 -3.70 3.52
N LYS A 49 -13.92 -4.79 2.73
CA LYS A 49 -14.45 -6.11 3.14
C LYS A 49 -13.74 -6.68 4.37
N PHE A 50 -12.43 -6.46 4.49
CA PHE A 50 -11.68 -6.86 5.68
C PHE A 50 -12.13 -6.09 6.92
N LEU A 51 -12.29 -4.77 6.83
CA LEU A 51 -12.78 -3.93 7.91
C LEU A 51 -14.24 -4.24 8.29
N GLU A 52 -15.07 -4.62 7.31
CA GLU A 52 -16.44 -5.09 7.55
C GLU A 52 -16.46 -6.34 8.43
N LYS A 53 -15.60 -7.31 8.14
CA LYS A 53 -15.48 -8.53 8.97
C LYS A 53 -15.04 -8.22 10.40
N MET A 54 -14.33 -7.11 10.62
CA MET A 54 -13.97 -6.61 11.93
C MET A 54 -15.10 -5.82 12.62
N GLY A 55 -16.25 -5.62 11.95
CA GLY A 55 -17.38 -4.88 12.46
C GLY A 55 -17.36 -3.37 12.21
N MET A 56 -16.50 -2.86 11.30
CA MET A 56 -16.49 -1.44 10.95
C MET A 56 -17.73 -1.09 10.13
N GLU A 57 -18.44 -0.05 10.53
CA GLU A 57 -19.62 0.47 9.84
C GLU A 57 -19.27 0.93 8.41
N LYS A 58 -20.18 0.65 7.45
CA LYS A 58 -20.02 1.02 6.03
C LYS A 58 -19.65 2.48 5.85
N GLU A 59 -20.31 3.34 6.56
CA GLU A 59 -20.16 4.78 6.47
C GLU A 59 -18.77 5.30 6.90
N ILE A 60 -18.00 4.50 7.65
CA ILE A 60 -16.62 4.80 8.03
C ILE A 60 -15.68 4.16 7.05
N ARG A 61 -15.85 2.86 6.71
CA ARG A 61 -14.96 2.14 5.82
C ARG A 61 -15.00 2.61 4.37
N ASP A 62 -16.07 3.29 3.95
CA ASP A 62 -16.14 3.88 2.60
C ASP A 62 -15.12 5.02 2.38
N HIS A 63 -14.52 5.54 3.44
CA HIS A 63 -13.45 6.54 3.38
C HIS A 63 -12.03 5.94 3.25
N VAL A 64 -11.90 4.64 3.01
CA VAL A 64 -10.60 3.98 2.81
C VAL A 64 -9.99 4.36 1.46
N PHE A 65 -8.71 4.69 1.48
CA PHE A 65 -7.87 4.78 0.30
C PHE A 65 -6.54 4.04 0.53
N THR A 66 -6.18 3.14 -0.38
CA THR A 66 -5.05 2.24 -0.22
C THR A 66 -3.92 2.55 -1.20
N SER A 67 -2.69 2.17 -0.85
CA SER A 67 -1.55 2.18 -1.77
C SER A 67 -1.80 1.22 -2.94
N GLY A 68 -2.48 0.10 -2.69
CA GLY A 68 -2.91 -0.83 -3.73
C GLY A 68 -3.84 -0.18 -4.76
N GLU A 69 -4.82 0.63 -4.32
CA GLU A 69 -5.69 1.37 -5.25
C GLU A 69 -4.91 2.39 -6.07
N ALA A 70 -4.01 3.14 -5.44
CA ALA A 70 -3.17 4.11 -6.14
C ALA A 70 -2.30 3.45 -7.21
N SER A 71 -1.69 2.30 -6.89
CA SER A 71 -0.90 1.53 -7.86
C SER A 71 -1.78 0.90 -8.95
N LEU A 72 -2.96 0.39 -8.62
CA LEU A 72 -3.92 -0.15 -9.59
C LEU A 72 -4.35 0.90 -10.62
N ASN A 73 -4.64 2.12 -10.17
CA ASN A 73 -4.98 3.24 -11.05
C ASN A 73 -3.81 3.55 -12.01
N TYR A 74 -2.58 3.56 -11.50
CA TYR A 74 -1.38 3.75 -12.31
C TYR A 74 -1.21 2.63 -13.34
N LEU A 75 -1.33 1.36 -12.91
CA LEU A 75 -1.22 0.21 -13.79
C LEU A 75 -2.28 0.23 -14.90
N LYS A 76 -3.53 0.55 -14.57
CA LYS A 76 -4.63 0.68 -15.56
C LYS A 76 -4.37 1.78 -16.57
N LYS A 77 -3.71 2.86 -16.17
CA LYS A 77 -3.42 4.01 -17.04
C LYS A 77 -2.22 3.76 -17.96
N PHE A 78 -1.15 3.16 -17.45
CA PHE A 78 0.14 3.13 -18.15
C PHE A 78 0.59 1.73 -18.59
N HIS A 79 0.13 0.66 -17.93
CA HIS A 79 0.65 -0.71 -18.11
C HIS A 79 -0.41 -1.76 -18.44
N LYS A 80 -1.61 -1.34 -18.84
CA LYS A 80 -2.76 -2.24 -19.05
C LYS A 80 -2.51 -3.40 -20.02
N LYS A 81 -1.61 -3.25 -20.98
CA LYS A 81 -1.31 -4.25 -22.03
C LYS A 81 0.05 -4.91 -21.88
N GLU A 82 0.85 -4.47 -20.92
CA GLU A 82 2.21 -4.94 -20.73
C GLU A 82 2.25 -6.20 -19.86
N LYS A 83 3.15 -7.12 -20.21
CA LYS A 83 3.40 -8.30 -19.38
C LYS A 83 4.14 -7.92 -18.11
N PHE A 84 3.75 -8.49 -16.99
CA PHE A 84 4.42 -8.29 -15.70
C PHE A 84 4.78 -9.60 -15.02
N PHE A 85 5.83 -9.56 -14.21
CA PHE A 85 6.15 -10.63 -13.27
C PHE A 85 5.71 -10.19 -11.87
N HIS A 86 4.89 -11.01 -11.20
CA HIS A 86 4.39 -10.70 -9.85
C HIS A 86 5.37 -11.22 -8.80
N ILE A 87 5.82 -10.33 -7.92
CA ILE A 87 6.58 -10.63 -6.72
C ILE A 87 5.66 -10.36 -5.52
N GLY A 88 5.30 -11.43 -4.84
CA GLY A 88 4.38 -11.34 -3.70
C GLY A 88 3.59 -12.62 -3.50
N PRO A 89 2.83 -12.70 -2.42
CA PRO A 89 2.04 -13.88 -2.11
C PRO A 89 0.87 -14.03 -3.08
N PRO A 90 0.46 -15.28 -3.42
CA PRO A 90 -0.65 -15.54 -4.34
C PRO A 90 -1.96 -14.86 -3.93
N ARG A 91 -2.18 -14.62 -2.63
CA ARG A 91 -3.39 -13.96 -2.09
C ARG A 91 -3.59 -12.51 -2.54
N ASP A 92 -2.57 -11.86 -3.11
CA ASP A 92 -2.64 -10.47 -3.57
C ASP A 92 -3.09 -10.34 -5.04
N PHE A 93 -3.56 -11.45 -5.64
CA PHE A 93 -4.02 -11.52 -7.03
C PHE A 93 -5.18 -10.55 -7.36
N ASP A 94 -5.96 -10.15 -6.36
CA ASP A 94 -7.07 -9.22 -6.52
C ASP A 94 -6.64 -7.84 -7.01
N LEU A 95 -5.38 -7.44 -6.77
CA LEU A 95 -4.81 -6.20 -7.28
C LEU A 95 -4.75 -6.18 -8.81
N PHE A 96 -4.49 -7.31 -9.45
CA PHE A 96 -4.29 -7.39 -10.90
C PHE A 96 -5.29 -8.32 -11.62
N ASN A 97 -6.39 -8.66 -10.96
CA ASN A 97 -7.39 -9.56 -11.53
C ASN A 97 -7.93 -9.09 -12.90
N ASP A 98 -8.08 -7.80 -13.12
CA ASP A 98 -8.57 -7.21 -14.38
C ASP A 98 -7.59 -7.41 -15.56
N PHE A 99 -6.32 -7.68 -15.29
CA PHE A 99 -5.27 -7.92 -16.28
C PHE A 99 -4.38 -9.12 -15.96
N LYS A 100 -4.93 -10.12 -15.27
CA LYS A 100 -4.25 -11.36 -14.92
C LYS A 100 -3.66 -12.11 -16.12
N ASN A 101 -4.25 -11.95 -17.31
CA ASN A 101 -3.76 -12.56 -18.55
C ASN A 101 -2.40 -11.99 -19.01
N ASN A 102 -2.00 -10.85 -18.46
CA ASN A 102 -0.70 -10.23 -18.72
C ASN A 102 0.38 -10.71 -17.74
N GLN A 103 0.01 -11.50 -16.72
CA GLN A 103 0.99 -12.06 -15.81
C GLN A 103 1.87 -13.09 -16.52
N SER A 104 3.18 -12.84 -16.52
CA SER A 104 4.18 -13.80 -17.00
C SER A 104 4.63 -14.71 -15.86
N LYS A 105 4.83 -15.98 -16.18
CA LYS A 105 5.50 -16.94 -15.28
C LYS A 105 7.01 -16.84 -15.39
N ASP A 106 7.50 -16.33 -16.50
CA ASP A 106 8.94 -16.13 -16.76
C ASP A 106 9.30 -14.66 -16.51
N LEU A 107 10.24 -14.46 -15.61
CA LEU A 107 10.77 -13.16 -15.26
C LEU A 107 11.40 -12.44 -16.48
N SER A 108 12.05 -13.19 -17.37
CA SER A 108 12.70 -12.66 -18.58
C SER A 108 11.69 -12.08 -19.58
N GLU A 109 10.50 -12.65 -19.69
CA GLU A 109 9.45 -12.23 -20.61
C GLU A 109 8.64 -11.02 -20.12
N SER A 110 8.78 -10.62 -18.86
CA SER A 110 8.05 -9.49 -18.30
C SER A 110 8.64 -8.15 -18.73
N GLN A 111 7.80 -7.15 -18.91
CA GLN A 111 8.21 -5.77 -19.25
C GLN A 111 8.43 -4.93 -17.98
N TYR A 112 7.74 -5.27 -16.89
CA TYR A 112 7.93 -4.66 -15.58
C TYR A 112 7.72 -5.69 -14.45
N LEU A 113 8.09 -5.31 -13.25
CA LEU A 113 7.94 -6.10 -12.02
C LEU A 113 6.82 -5.49 -11.18
N LEU A 114 5.88 -6.31 -10.73
CA LEU A 114 4.82 -5.89 -9.80
C LEU A 114 5.09 -6.50 -8.44
N CYS A 115 5.55 -5.68 -7.49
CA CYS A 115 5.90 -6.12 -6.14
C CYS A 115 4.80 -5.73 -5.15
N THR A 116 4.07 -6.72 -4.64
CA THR A 116 3.02 -6.56 -3.61
C THR A 116 3.48 -7.04 -2.22
N GLY A 117 4.52 -7.84 -2.16
CA GLY A 117 5.06 -8.43 -0.95
C GLY A 117 6.22 -9.37 -1.25
N LEU A 118 6.49 -10.29 -0.35
CA LEU A 118 7.42 -11.38 -0.51
C LEU A 118 6.65 -12.66 -0.89
N PHE A 119 7.33 -13.64 -1.47
CA PHE A 119 6.76 -14.97 -1.67
C PHE A 119 6.57 -15.67 -0.32
N ASP A 120 5.51 -16.48 -0.18
CA ASP A 120 5.19 -17.14 1.09
C ASP A 120 6.28 -18.12 1.57
N ASP A 121 7.06 -18.70 0.64
CA ASP A 121 8.18 -19.61 0.91
C ASP A 121 9.53 -18.90 1.05
N GLN A 122 9.59 -17.58 0.80
CA GLN A 122 10.80 -16.74 0.86
C GLN A 122 10.55 -15.44 1.64
N ASP A 123 9.75 -15.50 2.68
CA ASP A 123 9.21 -14.34 3.40
C ASP A 123 10.21 -13.60 4.28
N GLN A 124 11.42 -14.12 4.47
CA GLN A 124 12.48 -13.54 5.32
C GLN A 124 13.84 -13.42 4.63
N ASP A 125 14.02 -13.94 3.40
CA ASP A 125 15.33 -13.97 2.73
C ASP A 125 15.47 -12.91 1.64
N LEU A 126 15.96 -11.74 2.00
CA LEU A 126 16.26 -10.68 1.03
C LEU A 126 17.41 -11.00 0.06
N ASN A 127 18.31 -11.95 0.38
CA ASN A 127 19.35 -12.38 -0.54
C ASN A 127 18.77 -13.20 -1.70
N TYR A 128 17.71 -13.95 -1.45
CA TYR A 128 16.94 -14.60 -2.52
C TYR A 128 16.48 -13.57 -3.57
N TYR A 129 15.86 -12.47 -3.12
CA TYR A 129 15.39 -11.41 -4.03
C TYR A 129 16.53 -10.68 -4.73
N LYS A 130 17.67 -10.48 -4.06
CA LYS A 130 18.85 -9.93 -4.69
C LYS A 130 19.30 -10.80 -5.87
N SER A 131 19.43 -12.11 -5.69
CA SER A 131 19.82 -13.06 -6.74
C SER A 131 18.77 -13.15 -7.85
N LEU A 132 17.49 -13.13 -7.50
CA LEU A 132 16.38 -13.17 -8.47
C LEU A 132 16.39 -11.94 -9.39
N LEU A 133 16.71 -10.76 -8.85
CA LEU A 133 16.50 -9.47 -9.50
C LEU A 133 17.78 -8.87 -10.12
N GLU A 134 18.97 -9.40 -9.84
CA GLU A 134 20.25 -8.82 -10.28
C GLU A 134 20.35 -8.61 -11.80
N LYS A 135 19.72 -9.49 -12.61
CA LYS A 135 19.68 -9.39 -14.07
C LYS A 135 18.49 -8.61 -14.62
N GLN A 136 17.66 -8.03 -13.74
CA GLN A 136 16.41 -7.36 -14.08
C GLN A 136 16.42 -5.85 -13.79
N ILE A 137 17.57 -5.28 -13.44
CA ILE A 137 17.74 -3.87 -13.06
C ILE A 137 17.33 -2.87 -14.14
N ASN A 138 17.25 -3.31 -15.40
CA ASN A 138 16.78 -2.50 -16.53
C ASN A 138 15.25 -2.38 -16.60
N LYS A 139 14.51 -3.15 -15.80
CA LYS A 139 13.06 -3.09 -15.72
C LYS A 139 12.64 -2.13 -14.62
N LYS A 140 11.43 -1.58 -14.75
CA LYS A 140 10.80 -0.84 -13.65
C LYS A 140 10.12 -1.80 -12.67
N MET A 141 10.23 -1.51 -11.38
CA MET A 141 9.47 -2.21 -10.35
C MET A 141 8.37 -1.31 -9.83
N ILE A 142 7.13 -1.78 -9.86
CA ILE A 142 5.99 -1.11 -9.23
C ILE A 142 5.83 -1.70 -7.83
N CYS A 143 6.17 -0.92 -6.81
CA CYS A 143 6.06 -1.31 -5.40
C CYS A 143 4.74 -0.78 -4.83
N THR A 144 3.84 -1.69 -4.46
CA THR A 144 2.48 -1.36 -4.02
C THR A 144 2.33 -1.19 -2.52
N ASN A 145 3.39 -1.44 -1.76
CA ASN A 145 3.48 -1.21 -0.31
C ASN A 145 4.91 -0.77 0.05
N PRO A 146 5.16 0.51 0.32
CA PRO A 146 6.52 1.00 0.62
C PRO A 146 7.00 0.69 2.04
N ASP A 147 6.17 0.10 2.91
CA ASP A 147 6.61 -0.32 4.23
C ASP A 147 7.73 -1.36 4.11
N LEU A 148 8.75 -1.24 4.97
CA LEU A 148 9.83 -2.22 5.03
C LEU A 148 9.42 -3.44 5.84
N ILE A 149 8.70 -3.20 6.93
CA ILE A 149 8.26 -4.21 7.90
C ILE A 149 6.86 -3.88 8.38
N VAL A 150 6.14 -4.91 8.83
CA VAL A 150 4.89 -4.78 9.56
C VAL A 150 4.90 -5.71 10.76
N ASP A 151 4.39 -5.24 11.90
CA ASP A 151 4.17 -6.06 13.08
C ASP A 151 2.73 -6.62 13.06
N ARG A 152 2.61 -7.95 13.03
CA ARG A 152 1.34 -8.68 13.06
C ARG A 152 1.26 -9.52 14.34
N GLY A 153 0.65 -8.97 15.38
CA GLY A 153 0.75 -9.54 16.71
C GLY A 153 2.21 -9.56 17.16
N ASP A 154 2.71 -10.72 17.52
CA ASP A 154 4.11 -10.90 17.99
C ASP A 154 5.09 -11.22 16.84
N LYS A 155 4.60 -11.32 15.59
CA LYS A 155 5.43 -11.64 14.43
C LYS A 155 5.74 -10.37 13.64
N ARG A 156 7.03 -10.14 13.38
CA ARG A 156 7.51 -9.12 12.45
C ARG A 156 7.70 -9.72 11.07
N GLU A 157 7.10 -9.10 10.06
CA GLU A 157 7.10 -9.57 8.68
C GLU A 157 7.71 -8.49 7.76
N LEU A 158 8.50 -8.93 6.77
CA LEU A 158 9.01 -8.05 5.71
C LEU A 158 7.87 -7.69 4.74
N CYS A 159 7.92 -6.48 4.19
CA CYS A 159 6.97 -5.97 3.21
C CYS A 159 7.62 -5.73 1.84
N ALA A 160 6.80 -5.43 0.83
CA ALA A 160 7.25 -5.16 -0.54
C ALA A 160 8.34 -4.08 -0.62
N GLY A 161 8.27 -3.05 0.24
CA GLY A 161 9.29 -2.00 0.32
C GLY A 161 10.70 -2.53 0.62
N SER A 162 10.83 -3.62 1.37
CA SER A 162 12.13 -4.26 1.61
C SER A 162 12.73 -4.86 0.34
N VAL A 163 11.91 -5.48 -0.51
CA VAL A 163 12.34 -6.02 -1.81
C VAL A 163 12.69 -4.88 -2.77
N ALA A 164 11.83 -3.85 -2.83
CA ALA A 164 12.05 -2.68 -3.68
C ALA A 164 13.32 -1.92 -3.28
N MET A 165 13.59 -1.78 -1.98
CA MET A 165 14.84 -1.17 -1.49
C MET A 165 16.08 -1.97 -1.90
N VAL A 166 16.02 -3.31 -1.90
CA VAL A 166 17.11 -4.14 -2.40
C VAL A 166 17.32 -3.90 -3.89
N PHE A 167 16.24 -3.82 -4.66
CA PHE A 167 16.27 -3.57 -6.09
C PHE A 167 16.90 -2.21 -6.42
N ASP A 168 16.51 -1.13 -5.73
CA ASP A 168 17.10 0.20 -5.89
C ASP A 168 18.59 0.21 -5.54
N LYS A 169 19.01 -0.47 -4.47
CA LYS A 169 20.43 -0.58 -4.09
C LYS A 169 21.30 -1.30 -5.13
N MET A 170 20.71 -2.13 -5.98
CA MET A 170 21.39 -2.78 -7.09
C MET A 170 21.44 -1.92 -8.36
N GLY A 171 20.84 -0.73 -8.34
CA GLY A 171 20.76 0.19 -9.49
C GLY A 171 19.49 0.04 -10.33
N GLY A 172 18.49 -0.70 -9.84
CA GLY A 172 17.15 -0.74 -10.44
C GLY A 172 16.36 0.53 -10.16
N GLU A 173 15.19 0.67 -10.79
CA GLU A 173 14.25 1.79 -10.59
C GLU A 173 12.95 1.25 -10.01
N ALA A 174 12.65 1.55 -8.74
CA ALA A 174 11.36 1.24 -8.12
C ALA A 174 10.46 2.48 -8.05
N ILE A 175 9.20 2.33 -8.48
CA ILE A 175 8.14 3.33 -8.35
C ILE A 175 7.28 2.92 -7.18
N TYR A 176 7.25 3.76 -6.14
CA TYR A 176 6.57 3.46 -4.90
C TYR A 176 5.18 4.07 -4.83
N PHE A 177 4.20 3.27 -4.45
CA PHE A 177 2.84 3.72 -4.12
C PHE A 177 2.58 3.50 -2.63
N GLY A 178 2.07 4.56 -1.98
CA GLY A 178 1.82 4.57 -0.55
C GLY A 178 2.58 5.66 0.19
N LYS A 179 2.30 5.82 1.47
CA LYS A 179 3.01 6.76 2.35
C LYS A 179 4.48 6.35 2.50
N PRO A 180 5.45 7.25 2.44
CA PRO A 180 5.37 8.72 2.43
C PRO A 180 5.31 9.36 1.03
N TYR A 181 5.13 8.59 -0.04
CA TYR A 181 5.20 9.08 -1.42
C TYR A 181 3.94 9.87 -1.81
N PRO A 182 4.08 10.98 -2.58
CA PRO A 182 2.97 11.91 -2.83
C PRO A 182 1.82 11.33 -3.65
N GLU A 183 2.04 10.28 -4.43
CA GLU A 183 1.05 9.69 -5.33
C GLU A 183 -0.22 9.23 -4.62
N VAL A 184 -0.08 8.59 -3.44
CA VAL A 184 -1.23 8.10 -2.67
C VAL A 184 -2.07 9.26 -2.13
N TYR A 185 -1.43 10.34 -1.73
CA TYR A 185 -2.13 11.55 -1.27
C TYR A 185 -2.81 12.28 -2.42
N ASN A 186 -2.09 12.46 -3.56
CA ASN A 186 -2.60 13.14 -4.73
C ASN A 186 -3.83 12.46 -5.35
N GLN A 187 -3.89 11.13 -5.28
CA GLN A 187 -5.01 10.36 -5.82
C GLN A 187 -6.18 10.22 -4.83
N SER A 188 -5.94 10.44 -3.54
CA SER A 188 -6.96 10.26 -2.51
C SER A 188 -7.93 11.43 -2.36
N ILE A 189 -7.59 12.61 -2.89
CA ILE A 189 -8.43 13.83 -2.85
C ILE A 189 -8.34 14.62 -4.15
N ASP A 190 -9.47 15.24 -4.53
CA ASP A 190 -9.54 16.09 -5.73
C ASP A 190 -9.14 17.55 -5.46
N ASN A 191 -9.20 18.00 -4.21
CA ASN A 191 -8.96 19.40 -3.84
C ASN A 191 -7.79 19.53 -2.87
N LYS A 192 -6.73 20.21 -3.32
CA LYS A 192 -5.47 20.40 -2.57
C LYS A 192 -5.48 21.62 -1.62
N ASP A 193 -6.49 22.49 -1.67
CA ASP A 193 -6.54 23.73 -0.87
C ASP A 193 -7.08 23.56 0.57
N LYS A 194 -7.14 22.32 1.07
CA LYS A 194 -7.65 22.03 2.41
C LYS A 194 -6.52 22.02 3.43
N LYS A 195 -6.80 22.59 4.62
CA LYS A 195 -5.96 22.30 5.78
C LYS A 195 -6.05 20.81 6.08
N ILE A 196 -4.92 20.14 6.16
CA ILE A 196 -4.81 18.71 6.33
C ILE A 196 -4.06 18.42 7.63
N LEU A 197 -4.62 17.53 8.45
CA LEU A 197 -3.95 16.94 9.61
C LEU A 197 -3.75 15.45 9.36
N SER A 198 -2.52 14.98 9.46
CA SER A 198 -2.18 13.57 9.35
C SER A 198 -2.03 12.95 10.74
N ILE A 199 -2.61 11.77 10.92
CA ILE A 199 -2.59 11.00 12.18
C ILE A 199 -2.10 9.60 11.85
N GLY A 200 -0.95 9.23 12.38
CA GLY A 200 -0.33 7.92 12.17
C GLY A 200 0.68 7.58 13.25
N ASP A 201 1.08 6.33 13.34
CA ASP A 201 2.01 5.82 14.35
C ASP A 201 3.44 5.65 13.81
N ASN A 202 3.62 5.75 12.48
CA ASN A 202 4.91 5.51 11.86
C ASN A 202 5.58 6.81 11.37
N LEU A 203 6.74 7.14 11.96
CA LEU A 203 7.52 8.33 11.63
C LEU A 203 8.04 8.33 10.19
N ASN A 204 8.31 7.16 9.60
CA ASN A 204 8.91 7.02 8.28
C ASN A 204 7.88 7.05 7.14
N THR A 205 6.61 6.87 7.44
CA THR A 205 5.51 6.86 6.46
C THR A 205 4.54 8.00 6.71
N ASP A 206 3.79 7.97 7.79
CA ASP A 206 2.74 8.96 8.08
C ASP A 206 3.31 10.36 8.29
N ILE A 207 4.24 10.49 9.24
CA ILE A 207 4.78 11.79 9.62
C ILE A 207 5.71 12.33 8.53
N LYS A 208 6.57 11.47 7.96
CA LYS A 208 7.43 11.87 6.84
C LYS A 208 6.60 12.31 5.63
N GLY A 209 5.52 11.59 5.30
CA GLY A 209 4.64 11.94 4.18
C GLY A 209 3.93 13.28 4.41
N ALA A 210 3.42 13.52 5.62
CA ALA A 210 2.83 14.79 6.01
C ALA A 210 3.83 15.95 5.87
N ASN A 211 5.04 15.78 6.40
CA ASN A 211 6.10 16.79 6.32
C ASN A 211 6.52 17.12 4.87
N LEU A 212 6.65 16.09 4.01
CA LEU A 212 7.00 16.29 2.59
C LEU A 212 5.94 17.11 1.83
N LEU A 213 4.69 17.07 2.29
CA LEU A 213 3.56 17.74 1.66
C LEU A 213 3.13 19.02 2.41
N ASN A 214 3.85 19.41 3.46
CA ASN A 214 3.52 20.53 4.35
C ASN A 214 2.12 20.41 4.98
N TYR A 215 1.76 19.19 5.42
CA TYR A 215 0.57 18.91 6.21
C TYR A 215 0.91 18.97 7.70
N ASP A 216 -0.10 19.30 8.53
CA ASP A 216 0.00 19.27 10.00
C ASP A 216 -0.02 17.81 10.54
#